data_d821ed2adcc2ec574436351c026e6cc7
#
_entry.id   d821ed2adcc2ec574436351c026e6cc7
#
_cell.length_a   1.000
_cell.length_b   1.000
_cell.length_c   1.000
_cell.angle_alpha   90.00
_cell.angle_beta   90.00
_cell.angle_gamma   90.00
#
_symmetry.space_group_name_H-M   'P 1'
#
loop_
_entity.id
_entity.type
_entity.pdbx_description
1 polymer ?
#
loop_
_entity_poly.entity_id
_entity_poly.type
_entity_poly.pdbx_seq_one_letter_code
_entity_poly.pdbx_strand_id
1 'polypeptide(L)'
;MKKLLALLLCLSLVFALAACSTPESQTQQSAEQPTQAEDQPTESTQAEQPSEPEALTFPIEQFTVGTTAAIETATFGEYNFDMLASSVSELPLVWQDAEGSYHPLLASYETADSVTWVYTIEPGMTWSDGEPVTAEDILFTLEYDDANGSANFVSQTDEDGKVTEAKYASYAISDDEMSISLTLSSANVRELSNMTSFRVMPKHIYEGKDSVTEAEARVTCGPYMLESFNKEAGTLTFVPNPYYPLEPNVGKLTDRLFGNEDTMYLALQSGDLDMTWAYSTGVSGSYQDVLAATDTLTLEAVTAANAPAVLAFNNANGLFADENLRLAVSYALDYDSFRTVFGSAYASNPNRGFVPPVTVGYKETEALGQDLTKAAQYMADAGYTEKNADGFYVNADGEICAFTLTCNAGKEAHVGYAELVKTQLEQFGIQVVLETLDADSYNAKTSNKFSENNITMEAAIYGYTAAGMGMKNGLASIYVDGTHPVQGGCQVFDEEFQAILSTMGEAKTVEEYTAAAGSLQDWYAAHMPLIALYWDSQILVHSAAYENFTVDAVFGLNNANTWFSITAK
;
A
#
# COMPACT_ATOMS: atom_id res chain seq x y z
N MET A 1 31.32 -26.72 -24.28
CA MET A 1 32.27 -26.62 -25.41
C MET A 1 31.87 -25.48 -26.32
N LYS A 2 32.80 -24.53 -26.44
CA LYS A 2 33.05 -23.59 -27.55
C LYS A 2 31.90 -22.61 -27.86
N LYS A 3 31.97 -21.33 -27.44
CA LYS A 3 32.89 -20.26 -27.92
C LYS A 3 32.54 -19.77 -29.33
N LEU A 4 32.15 -18.48 -29.33
CA LEU A 4 32.79 -17.38 -30.07
C LEU A 4 32.34 -17.17 -31.52
N LEU A 5 31.94 -15.99 -31.87
CA LEU A 5 32.61 -14.83 -32.53
C LEU A 5 31.50 -13.92 -33.00
N ALA A 6 31.29 -12.73 -32.59
CA ALA A 6 32.09 -11.49 -32.62
C ALA A 6 32.23 -10.89 -34.02
N LEU A 7 31.71 -9.70 -34.14
CA LEU A 7 32.30 -8.47 -34.69
C LEU A 7 32.33 -8.25 -36.19
N LEU A 8 32.15 -6.99 -36.48
CA LEU A 8 32.62 -6.16 -37.66
C LEU A 8 31.54 -5.88 -38.71
N LEU A 9 31.33 -4.72 -39.20
CA LEU A 9 31.95 -3.36 -39.17
C LEU A 9 30.98 -2.42 -39.87
N CYS A 10 30.71 -1.30 -39.33
CA CYS A 10 31.13 0.07 -39.67
C CYS A 10 30.97 0.56 -41.12
N LEU A 11 30.42 1.75 -41.17
CA LEU A 11 30.75 2.91 -42.03
C LEU A 11 30.18 2.98 -43.44
N SER A 12 29.43 4.00 -43.69
CA SER A 12 29.72 5.26 -44.41
C SER A 12 28.42 5.99 -44.70
N LEU A 13 28.17 7.16 -44.14
CA LEU A 13 28.60 8.50 -44.61
C LEU A 13 28.21 8.75 -46.07
N VAL A 14 27.43 9.72 -46.46
CA VAL A 14 27.56 11.17 -46.39
C VAL A 14 26.68 11.84 -47.47
N PHE A 15 26.01 12.94 -47.14
CA PHE A 15 25.59 14.10 -47.95
C PHE A 15 24.65 13.93 -49.17
N ALA A 16 23.60 14.73 -49.26
CA ALA A 16 23.65 16.12 -49.67
C ALA A 16 22.34 16.88 -49.49
N LEU A 17 22.52 18.10 -49.07
CA LEU A 17 21.63 19.25 -49.07
C LEU A 17 21.17 19.69 -50.49
N ALA A 18 19.99 20.30 -50.55
CA ALA A 18 19.66 21.57 -51.23
C ALA A 18 18.21 21.52 -51.67
N ALA A 19 17.33 22.28 -51.12
CA ALA A 19 17.05 23.71 -51.17
C ALA A 19 16.15 24.14 -52.34
N CYS A 20 15.07 24.84 -51.95
CA CYS A 20 14.34 25.92 -52.64
C CYS A 20 13.53 25.59 -53.92
N SER A 21 12.29 25.89 -54.03
CA SER A 21 11.62 27.17 -54.08
C SER A 21 10.23 27.02 -54.72
N THR A 22 9.24 27.70 -54.19
CA THR A 22 8.00 28.13 -54.86
C THR A 22 8.32 29.08 -56.02
N PRO A 23 7.46 29.35 -57.01
CA PRO A 23 6.16 30.02 -56.82
C PRO A 23 5.03 29.74 -57.82
N GLU A 24 3.86 30.23 -57.42
CA GLU A 24 2.73 30.79 -58.14
C GLU A 24 2.55 30.62 -59.67
N SER A 25 1.31 30.31 -60.13
CA SER A 25 0.41 31.26 -60.83
C SER A 25 -0.75 30.59 -61.50
N GLN A 26 -1.93 31.07 -61.16
CA GLN A 26 -3.10 31.48 -61.97
C GLN A 26 -3.26 30.96 -63.40
N THR A 27 -4.50 30.55 -63.74
CA THR A 27 -5.42 31.16 -64.71
C THR A 27 -6.68 30.28 -64.82
N GLN A 28 -7.77 30.75 -64.46
CA GLN A 28 -8.97 31.35 -65.13
C GLN A 28 -9.46 30.72 -66.43
N GLN A 29 -10.77 30.58 -66.44
CA GLN A 29 -11.81 30.72 -67.48
C GLN A 29 -12.52 29.42 -67.80
N SER A 30 -13.81 29.35 -68.06
CA SER A 30 -14.94 30.29 -68.06
C SER A 30 -16.19 29.48 -68.48
N ALA A 31 -17.33 29.82 -67.89
CA ALA A 31 -18.67 29.88 -68.44
C ALA A 31 -19.32 28.72 -69.27
N GLU A 32 -20.49 28.29 -68.84
CA GLU A 32 -21.75 28.58 -69.51
C GLU A 32 -22.92 28.05 -68.67
N GLN A 33 -23.87 28.97 -68.36
CA GLN A 33 -25.27 28.68 -68.05
C GLN A 33 -26.06 28.55 -69.34
N PRO A 34 -27.24 27.85 -69.39
CA PRO A 34 -28.46 28.59 -69.13
C PRO A 34 -29.65 27.82 -68.50
N THR A 35 -30.52 28.66 -67.94
CA THR A 35 -32.00 28.79 -67.90
C THR A 35 -32.80 27.92 -66.96
N GLN A 36 -33.45 28.67 -66.11
CA GLN A 36 -34.70 28.67 -65.34
C GLN A 36 -35.74 27.61 -65.61
N ALA A 37 -36.33 27.07 -64.55
CA ALA A 37 -37.76 26.91 -64.36
C ALA A 37 -38.09 27.11 -62.86
N GLU A 38 -38.98 28.06 -62.60
CA GLU A 38 -39.68 28.34 -61.36
C GLU A 38 -40.49 27.13 -60.92
N ASP A 39 -40.43 26.77 -59.65
CA ASP A 39 -41.60 26.36 -58.88
C ASP A 39 -41.46 26.63 -57.40
N GLN A 40 -42.56 26.91 -56.73
CA GLN A 40 -42.76 27.56 -55.44
C GLN A 40 -42.40 26.70 -54.21
N PRO A 41 -42.36 27.31 -53.00
CA PRO A 41 -41.63 26.81 -51.87
C PRO A 41 -42.42 25.78 -51.07
N THR A 42 -41.77 24.66 -50.77
CA THR A 42 -42.13 23.76 -49.65
C THR A 42 -41.29 24.11 -48.46
N GLU A 43 -41.93 24.46 -47.35
CA GLU A 43 -41.30 24.61 -46.03
C GLU A 43 -40.41 23.39 -45.73
N SER A 44 -39.13 23.58 -45.78
CA SER A 44 -38.17 22.64 -45.19
C SER A 44 -38.03 22.99 -43.72
N THR A 45 -38.60 22.16 -42.87
CA THR A 45 -38.22 22.03 -41.46
C THR A 45 -36.70 21.90 -41.42
N GLN A 46 -36.00 22.92 -40.96
CA GLN A 46 -34.61 22.81 -40.56
C GLN A 46 -34.53 21.75 -39.45
N ALA A 47 -33.90 20.63 -39.75
CA ALA A 47 -33.40 19.74 -38.71
C ALA A 47 -32.39 20.56 -37.89
N GLU A 48 -32.70 20.78 -36.64
CA GLU A 48 -31.72 21.27 -35.65
C GLU A 48 -30.48 20.39 -35.78
N GLN A 49 -29.36 20.99 -36.12
CA GLN A 49 -28.07 20.35 -35.91
C GLN A 49 -27.98 20.03 -34.40
N PRO A 50 -27.52 18.82 -34.03
CA PRO A 50 -27.21 18.55 -32.63
C PRO A 50 -26.24 19.64 -32.17
N SER A 51 -26.62 20.39 -31.17
CA SER A 51 -25.67 21.28 -30.46
C SER A 51 -24.47 20.43 -30.02
N GLU A 52 -23.26 20.87 -30.35
CA GLU A 52 -22.10 20.31 -29.70
C GLU A 52 -22.36 20.29 -28.18
N PRO A 53 -22.08 19.18 -27.50
CA PRO A 53 -22.27 19.13 -26.06
C PRO A 53 -21.47 20.30 -25.45
N GLU A 54 -22.11 21.09 -24.61
CA GLU A 54 -21.45 22.13 -23.84
C GLU A 54 -20.26 21.47 -23.14
N ALA A 55 -19.05 22.03 -23.31
CA ALA A 55 -17.87 21.54 -22.64
C ALA A 55 -18.12 21.59 -21.12
N LEU A 56 -18.01 20.46 -20.46
CA LEU A 56 -18.11 20.38 -19.00
C LEU A 56 -17.08 21.34 -18.38
N THR A 57 -17.52 22.19 -17.48
CA THR A 57 -16.64 23.11 -16.74
C THR A 57 -16.49 22.60 -15.33
N PHE A 58 -15.28 22.21 -14.97
CA PHE A 58 -14.96 21.70 -13.64
C PHE A 58 -14.53 22.82 -12.70
N PRO A 59 -14.86 22.76 -11.39
CA PRO A 59 -14.38 23.71 -10.40
C PRO A 59 -12.85 23.82 -10.34
N ILE A 60 -12.16 22.71 -10.58
CA ILE A 60 -10.69 22.61 -10.70
C ILE A 60 -10.40 22.02 -12.08
N GLU A 61 -9.79 22.81 -12.97
CA GLU A 61 -9.52 22.35 -14.34
C GLU A 61 -8.52 21.21 -14.39
N GLN A 62 -7.46 21.29 -13.57
CA GLN A 62 -6.38 20.30 -13.53
C GLN A 62 -5.81 20.19 -12.11
N PHE A 63 -5.41 18.99 -11.73
CA PHE A 63 -4.70 18.69 -10.49
C PHE A 63 -3.54 17.71 -10.78
N THR A 64 -2.37 18.00 -10.23
CA THR A 64 -1.15 17.24 -10.53
C THR A 64 -0.58 16.61 -9.27
N VAL A 65 -0.39 15.30 -9.30
CA VAL A 65 0.17 14.49 -8.20
C VAL A 65 1.58 14.05 -8.55
N GLY A 66 2.53 14.27 -7.65
CA GLY A 66 3.91 13.79 -7.76
C GLY A 66 4.11 12.50 -6.97
N THR A 67 4.87 11.56 -7.52
CA THR A 67 5.26 10.32 -6.82
C THR A 67 6.66 9.88 -7.20
N THR A 68 7.31 9.15 -6.30
CA THR A 68 8.55 8.39 -6.56
C THR A 68 8.29 6.89 -6.68
N ALA A 69 7.04 6.45 -6.51
CA ALA A 69 6.66 5.05 -6.71
C ALA A 69 6.79 4.67 -8.20
N ALA A 70 7.29 3.47 -8.49
CA ALA A 70 7.50 3.03 -9.86
C ALA A 70 6.16 2.89 -10.59
N ILE A 71 5.99 3.65 -11.68
CA ILE A 71 4.86 3.53 -12.62
C ILE A 71 5.14 2.41 -13.66
N GLU A 72 6.28 1.72 -13.55
CA GLU A 72 6.77 0.77 -14.56
C GLU A 72 5.92 -0.49 -14.73
N THR A 73 5.03 -0.77 -13.81
CA THR A 73 4.21 -1.98 -13.77
C THR A 73 2.87 -1.88 -14.46
N ALA A 74 2.54 -0.79 -15.13
CA ALA A 74 1.39 -0.74 -16.02
C ALA A 74 1.62 -1.67 -17.23
N THR A 75 1.62 -2.96 -16.99
CA THR A 75 1.62 -4.00 -18.02
C THR A 75 0.17 -4.15 -18.48
N PHE A 76 -0.12 -3.54 -19.62
CA PHE A 76 -1.34 -3.86 -20.35
C PHE A 76 -1.32 -5.36 -20.70
N GLY A 77 -2.30 -6.10 -20.24
CA GLY A 77 -2.36 -7.56 -20.41
C GLY A 77 -2.29 -8.37 -19.12
N GLU A 78 -1.84 -7.74 -18.04
CA GLU A 78 -2.11 -8.19 -16.67
C GLU A 78 -2.86 -7.04 -15.99
N TYR A 79 -3.91 -7.36 -15.24
CA TYR A 79 -4.73 -6.39 -14.54
C TYR A 79 -3.97 -5.82 -13.34
N ASN A 80 -2.89 -5.13 -13.63
CA ASN A 80 -1.99 -4.56 -12.64
C ASN A 80 -1.67 -3.12 -13.05
N PHE A 81 -2.68 -2.26 -12.90
CA PHE A 81 -2.38 -0.85 -12.81
C PHE A 81 -1.64 -0.60 -11.50
N ASP A 82 -0.67 0.30 -11.55
CA ASP A 82 -0.02 0.83 -10.38
C ASP A 82 -1.09 1.26 -9.34
N MET A 83 -0.80 1.09 -8.06
CA MET A 83 -1.67 1.47 -6.95
C MET A 83 -2.16 2.92 -7.04
N LEU A 84 -1.42 3.80 -7.73
CA LEU A 84 -1.80 5.18 -7.98
C LEU A 84 -3.00 5.27 -8.94
N ALA A 85 -2.99 4.50 -10.04
CA ALA A 85 -4.13 4.42 -10.96
C ALA A 85 -5.33 3.77 -10.29
N SER A 86 -5.10 2.72 -9.50
CA SER A 86 -6.18 1.99 -8.82
C SER A 86 -6.90 2.81 -7.74
N SER A 87 -6.31 3.90 -7.26
CA SER A 87 -6.97 4.79 -6.31
C SER A 87 -8.01 5.72 -6.94
N VAL A 88 -8.02 5.85 -8.27
CA VAL A 88 -8.90 6.79 -8.99
C VAL A 88 -9.72 6.15 -10.09
N SER A 89 -9.25 5.08 -10.75
CA SER A 89 -9.92 4.44 -11.88
C SER A 89 -10.48 3.06 -11.56
N GLU A 90 -9.87 2.32 -10.65
CA GLU A 90 -10.25 0.94 -10.28
C GLU A 90 -10.78 0.93 -8.85
N LEU A 91 -12.09 0.90 -8.67
CA LEU A 91 -12.68 0.95 -7.34
C LEU A 91 -12.61 -0.40 -6.63
N PRO A 92 -12.26 -0.40 -5.33
CA PRO A 92 -12.56 -1.54 -4.46
C PRO A 92 -14.06 -1.57 -4.10
N LEU A 93 -14.52 -2.68 -3.53
CA LEU A 93 -15.91 -2.76 -3.06
C LEU A 93 -16.18 -1.78 -1.94
N VAL A 94 -15.24 -1.65 -1.01
CA VAL A 94 -15.35 -0.76 0.16
C VAL A 94 -14.05 0.01 0.34
N TRP A 95 -14.11 1.12 1.07
CA TRP A 95 -12.92 1.85 1.49
C TRP A 95 -12.89 2.01 3.01
N GLN A 96 -11.75 2.35 3.57
CA GLN A 96 -11.56 2.55 5.01
C GLN A 96 -11.10 3.98 5.26
N ASP A 97 -11.78 4.69 6.18
CA ASP A 97 -11.37 6.02 6.60
C ASP A 97 -10.16 6.00 7.54
N ALA A 98 -9.64 7.18 7.87
CA ALA A 98 -8.49 7.33 8.76
C ALA A 98 -8.77 6.85 10.20
N GLU A 99 -10.02 6.79 10.61
CA GLU A 99 -10.50 6.31 11.90
C GLU A 99 -10.67 4.80 11.94
N GLY A 100 -10.52 4.12 10.79
CA GLY A 100 -10.60 2.66 10.67
C GLY A 100 -12.00 2.13 10.36
N SER A 101 -12.99 3.00 10.11
CA SER A 101 -14.35 2.59 9.74
C SER A 101 -14.42 2.24 8.25
N TYR A 102 -15.23 1.21 7.93
CA TYR A 102 -15.45 0.79 6.54
C TYR A 102 -16.71 1.45 5.98
N HIS A 103 -16.62 1.85 4.73
CA HIS A 103 -17.70 2.52 4.00
C HIS A 103 -17.89 1.89 2.63
N PRO A 104 -19.13 1.88 2.08
CA PRO A 104 -19.39 1.52 0.69
C PRO A 104 -18.56 2.38 -0.28
N LEU A 105 -18.12 1.76 -1.41
CA LEU A 105 -17.55 2.48 -2.53
C LEU A 105 -18.16 1.97 -3.84
N LEU A 106 -17.75 0.79 -4.34
CA LEU A 106 -18.40 0.14 -5.48
C LEU A 106 -19.64 -0.64 -5.04
N ALA A 107 -19.66 -1.17 -3.82
CA ALA A 107 -20.77 -1.93 -3.27
C ALA A 107 -21.02 -1.62 -1.79
N SER A 108 -22.28 -1.61 -1.39
CA SER A 108 -22.68 -1.72 0.00
C SER A 108 -22.51 -3.16 0.48
N TYR A 109 -22.52 -3.37 1.81
CA TYR A 109 -22.29 -4.68 2.39
C TYR A 109 -23.17 -4.94 3.60
N GLU A 110 -23.52 -6.21 3.81
CA GLU A 110 -24.27 -6.68 4.99
C GLU A 110 -23.73 -8.04 5.42
N THR A 111 -23.70 -8.28 6.74
CA THR A 111 -23.49 -9.58 7.35
C THR A 111 -24.17 -9.64 8.71
N ALA A 112 -24.68 -10.80 9.09
CA ALA A 112 -25.25 -11.05 10.41
C ALA A 112 -24.37 -11.96 11.28
N ASP A 113 -23.42 -12.66 10.68
CA ASP A 113 -22.69 -13.77 11.30
C ASP A 113 -21.21 -13.82 10.93
N SER A 114 -20.72 -12.84 10.14
CA SER A 114 -19.36 -12.82 9.58
C SER A 114 -18.99 -14.07 8.75
N VAL A 115 -19.98 -14.90 8.41
CA VAL A 115 -19.85 -16.07 7.53
C VAL A 115 -20.44 -15.76 6.17
N THR A 116 -21.68 -15.23 6.14
CA THR A 116 -22.36 -14.83 4.91
C THR A 116 -22.28 -13.32 4.76
N TRP A 117 -21.63 -12.88 3.70
CA TRP A 117 -21.48 -11.48 3.32
C TRP A 117 -22.26 -11.20 2.05
N VAL A 118 -23.14 -10.23 2.09
CA VAL A 118 -23.90 -9.77 0.93
C VAL A 118 -23.30 -8.44 0.46
N TYR A 119 -22.85 -8.42 -0.78
CA TYR A 119 -22.38 -7.19 -1.44
C TYR A 119 -23.38 -6.79 -2.50
N THR A 120 -23.86 -5.54 -2.45
CA THR A 120 -24.82 -4.99 -3.42
C THR A 120 -24.16 -3.83 -4.15
N ILE A 121 -24.05 -3.92 -5.48
CA ILE A 121 -23.48 -2.87 -6.32
C ILE A 121 -24.26 -1.57 -6.10
N GLU A 122 -23.54 -0.47 -5.92
CA GLU A 122 -24.15 0.84 -5.78
C GLU A 122 -24.91 1.25 -7.06
N PRO A 123 -26.08 1.90 -6.92
CA PRO A 123 -26.92 2.21 -8.07
C PRO A 123 -26.22 3.06 -9.14
N GLY A 124 -26.33 2.64 -10.40
CA GLY A 124 -25.83 3.38 -11.55
C GLY A 124 -24.34 3.19 -11.85
N MET A 125 -23.66 2.27 -11.14
CA MET A 125 -22.28 1.94 -11.45
C MET A 125 -22.16 1.28 -12.81
N THR A 126 -21.28 1.83 -13.65
CA THR A 126 -21.00 1.37 -15.01
C THR A 126 -19.51 1.36 -15.27
N TRP A 127 -19.11 0.50 -16.18
CA TRP A 127 -17.77 0.53 -16.75
C TRP A 127 -17.59 1.76 -17.67
N SER A 128 -16.36 2.15 -17.92
CA SER A 128 -16.03 3.33 -18.74
C SER A 128 -16.33 3.17 -20.24
N ASP A 129 -16.76 1.99 -20.67
CA ASP A 129 -17.32 1.72 -22.01
C ASP A 129 -18.86 1.74 -22.05
N GLY A 130 -19.50 1.95 -20.89
CA GLY A 130 -20.96 2.09 -20.76
C GLY A 130 -21.70 0.82 -20.37
N GLU A 131 -21.02 -0.33 -20.25
CA GLU A 131 -21.64 -1.56 -19.75
C GLU A 131 -21.88 -1.46 -18.23
N PRO A 132 -22.96 -2.05 -17.70
CA PRO A 132 -23.22 -2.01 -16.25
C PRO A 132 -22.21 -2.85 -15.47
N VAL A 133 -21.84 -2.40 -14.27
CA VAL A 133 -21.14 -3.25 -13.29
C VAL A 133 -22.16 -4.15 -12.61
N THR A 134 -21.88 -5.44 -12.55
CA THR A 134 -22.79 -6.45 -12.03
C THR A 134 -22.11 -7.35 -10.97
N ALA A 135 -22.89 -8.11 -10.25
CA ALA A 135 -22.41 -9.12 -9.33
C ALA A 135 -21.63 -10.26 -10.03
N GLU A 136 -21.88 -10.48 -11.31
CA GLU A 136 -21.11 -11.42 -12.15
C GLU A 136 -19.65 -10.97 -12.32
N ASP A 137 -19.38 -9.65 -12.36
CA ASP A 137 -18.03 -9.12 -12.41
C ASP A 137 -17.27 -9.41 -11.09
N ILE A 138 -17.97 -9.30 -9.95
CA ILE A 138 -17.38 -9.65 -8.63
C ILE A 138 -17.03 -11.14 -8.61
N LEU A 139 -17.95 -12.02 -9.01
CA LEU A 139 -17.73 -13.47 -9.05
C LEU A 139 -16.57 -13.82 -9.97
N PHE A 140 -16.58 -13.27 -11.19
CA PHE A 140 -15.52 -13.48 -12.16
C PHE A 140 -14.14 -13.09 -11.59
N THR A 141 -14.07 -11.95 -10.90
CA THR A 141 -12.81 -11.49 -10.30
C THR A 141 -12.33 -12.42 -9.19
N LEU A 142 -13.24 -12.92 -8.33
CA LEU A 142 -12.88 -13.89 -7.29
C LEU A 142 -12.34 -15.20 -7.88
N GLU A 143 -12.97 -15.71 -8.95
CA GLU A 143 -12.53 -16.92 -9.65
C GLU A 143 -11.18 -16.69 -10.35
N TYR A 144 -10.97 -15.53 -10.94
CA TYR A 144 -9.70 -15.13 -11.56
C TYR A 144 -8.58 -15.04 -10.51
N ASP A 145 -8.82 -14.40 -9.38
CA ASP A 145 -7.87 -14.25 -8.29
C ASP A 145 -7.50 -15.60 -7.68
N ASP A 146 -8.47 -16.49 -7.49
CA ASP A 146 -8.24 -17.84 -6.99
C ASP A 146 -7.37 -18.66 -7.96
N ALA A 147 -7.64 -18.56 -9.26
CA ALA A 147 -6.88 -19.24 -10.31
C ALA A 147 -5.44 -18.72 -10.46
N ASN A 148 -5.19 -17.44 -10.11
CA ASN A 148 -3.89 -16.78 -10.26
C ASN A 148 -3.10 -16.60 -8.95
N GLY A 149 -3.58 -17.16 -7.85
CA GLY A 149 -2.84 -17.22 -6.61
C GLY A 149 -2.80 -15.91 -5.82
N SER A 150 -3.85 -15.08 -5.87
CA SER A 150 -3.96 -13.88 -5.05
C SER A 150 -4.02 -14.25 -3.56
N ALA A 151 -3.05 -13.78 -2.77
CA ALA A 151 -2.88 -14.14 -1.37
C ALA A 151 -4.09 -13.83 -0.46
N ASN A 152 -4.98 -12.92 -0.89
CA ASN A 152 -6.16 -12.52 -0.11
C ASN A 152 -7.43 -13.31 -0.46
N PHE A 153 -7.45 -13.94 -1.64
CA PHE A 153 -8.67 -14.54 -2.22
C PHE A 153 -8.49 -16.02 -2.58
N VAL A 154 -7.26 -16.54 -2.47
CA VAL A 154 -6.93 -17.93 -2.82
C VAL A 154 -7.44 -18.90 -1.78
N SER A 155 -8.02 -19.98 -2.25
CA SER A 155 -8.28 -21.18 -1.46
C SER A 155 -6.97 -21.85 -1.05
N GLN A 156 -6.94 -22.53 0.11
CA GLN A 156 -5.79 -23.30 0.53
C GLN A 156 -5.61 -24.52 -0.38
N THR A 157 -4.39 -24.78 -0.77
CA THR A 157 -4.02 -25.93 -1.61
C THR A 157 -2.95 -26.79 -0.94
N ASP A 158 -2.94 -28.09 -1.22
CA ASP A 158 -1.86 -28.99 -0.84
C ASP A 158 -0.63 -28.84 -1.77
N GLU A 159 0.42 -29.62 -1.49
CA GLU A 159 1.66 -29.61 -2.28
C GLU A 159 1.46 -29.97 -3.76
N ASP A 160 0.36 -30.65 -4.09
CA ASP A 160 -0.02 -31.05 -5.45
C ASP A 160 -0.93 -30.00 -6.14
N GLY A 161 -1.22 -28.88 -5.46
CA GLY A 161 -2.10 -27.80 -5.96
C GLY A 161 -3.59 -28.13 -5.87
N LYS A 162 -3.97 -29.16 -5.11
CA LYS A 162 -5.37 -29.50 -4.89
C LYS A 162 -5.95 -28.66 -3.76
N VAL A 163 -7.10 -28.04 -4.00
CA VAL A 163 -7.82 -27.26 -2.98
C VAL A 163 -8.16 -28.17 -1.79
N THR A 164 -7.60 -27.83 -0.64
CA THR A 164 -7.85 -28.49 0.65
C THR A 164 -8.90 -27.76 1.46
N GLU A 165 -8.97 -26.44 1.33
CA GLU A 165 -9.96 -25.58 1.96
C GLU A 165 -10.30 -24.42 1.00
N ALA A 166 -11.56 -24.32 0.59
CA ALA A 166 -12.04 -23.21 -0.21
C ALA A 166 -12.30 -22.00 0.70
N LYS A 167 -11.88 -20.81 0.28
CA LYS A 167 -12.17 -19.57 1.01
C LYS A 167 -13.70 -19.35 1.06
N TYR A 168 -14.38 -19.52 -0.07
CA TYR A 168 -15.82 -19.40 -0.18
C TYR A 168 -16.47 -20.78 -0.36
N ALA A 169 -17.30 -21.19 0.59
CA ALA A 169 -18.04 -22.46 0.54
C ALA A 169 -19.15 -22.44 -0.52
N SER A 170 -19.76 -21.27 -0.74
CA SER A 170 -20.79 -21.06 -1.76
C SER A 170 -20.98 -19.59 -2.07
N TYR A 171 -21.63 -19.33 -3.20
CA TYR A 171 -22.10 -18.00 -3.59
C TYR A 171 -23.50 -18.07 -4.20
N ALA A 172 -24.21 -16.95 -4.19
CA ALA A 172 -25.48 -16.79 -4.89
C ALA A 172 -25.62 -15.34 -5.38
N ILE A 173 -25.96 -15.20 -6.66
CA ILE A 173 -26.24 -13.91 -7.30
C ILE A 173 -27.75 -13.69 -7.29
N SER A 174 -28.20 -12.47 -7.04
CA SER A 174 -29.61 -12.07 -7.10
C SER A 174 -30.17 -12.11 -8.51
N ASP A 175 -31.50 -12.23 -8.65
CA ASP A 175 -32.17 -12.29 -9.96
C ASP A 175 -31.95 -11.04 -10.83
N ASP A 176 -31.68 -9.90 -10.22
CA ASP A 176 -31.36 -8.62 -10.89
C ASP A 176 -29.87 -8.43 -11.14
N GLU A 177 -29.02 -9.40 -10.79
CA GLU A 177 -27.58 -9.39 -10.94
C GLU A 177 -26.85 -8.26 -10.19
N MET A 178 -27.53 -7.58 -9.26
CA MET A 178 -26.96 -6.46 -8.53
C MET A 178 -26.30 -6.85 -7.21
N SER A 179 -26.61 -8.03 -6.66
CA SER A 179 -26.07 -8.49 -5.37
C SER A 179 -25.45 -9.87 -5.48
N ILE A 180 -24.36 -10.07 -4.75
CA ILE A 180 -23.76 -11.39 -4.54
C ILE A 180 -23.70 -11.70 -3.04
N SER A 181 -24.19 -12.89 -2.66
CA SER A 181 -23.99 -13.46 -1.34
C SER A 181 -22.80 -14.40 -1.38
N LEU A 182 -21.78 -14.12 -0.60
CA LEU A 182 -20.57 -14.94 -0.46
C LEU A 182 -20.60 -15.62 0.91
N THR A 183 -20.61 -16.95 0.94
CA THR A 183 -20.53 -17.72 2.17
C THR A 183 -19.12 -18.22 2.36
N LEU A 184 -18.42 -17.72 3.37
CA LEU A 184 -17.09 -18.17 3.75
C LEU A 184 -17.11 -19.58 4.33
N SER A 185 -16.03 -20.31 4.24
CA SER A 185 -15.86 -21.62 4.88
C SER A 185 -15.79 -21.52 6.41
N SER A 186 -15.37 -20.38 6.93
CA SER A 186 -15.37 -20.04 8.36
C SER A 186 -15.70 -18.56 8.57
N ALA A 187 -16.13 -18.18 9.77
CA ALA A 187 -16.37 -16.78 10.09
C ALA A 187 -15.09 -15.93 9.94
N ASN A 188 -15.23 -14.75 9.36
CA ASN A 188 -14.12 -13.80 9.22
C ASN A 188 -14.63 -12.36 9.36
N VAL A 189 -14.42 -11.77 10.52
CA VAL A 189 -14.78 -10.36 10.80
C VAL A 189 -13.89 -9.37 10.02
N ARG A 190 -12.78 -9.84 9.45
CA ARG A 190 -11.83 -9.04 8.70
C ARG A 190 -12.10 -9.04 7.19
N GLU A 191 -13.21 -9.64 6.74
CA GLU A 191 -13.48 -9.77 5.31
C GLU A 191 -13.54 -8.41 4.61
N LEU A 192 -14.11 -7.38 5.23
CA LEU A 192 -14.12 -6.02 4.67
C LEU A 192 -12.73 -5.47 4.41
N SER A 193 -11.75 -5.81 5.25
CA SER A 193 -10.36 -5.40 5.03
C SER A 193 -9.78 -5.99 3.74
N ASN A 194 -10.18 -7.19 3.35
CA ASN A 194 -9.79 -7.76 2.05
C ASN A 194 -10.43 -6.97 0.91
N MET A 195 -11.69 -6.57 1.10
CA MET A 195 -12.47 -5.87 0.09
C MET A 195 -12.02 -4.41 -0.17
N THR A 196 -11.18 -3.82 0.70
CA THR A 196 -10.54 -2.52 0.43
C THR A 196 -9.44 -2.58 -0.64
N SER A 197 -8.95 -3.76 -0.97
CA SER A 197 -7.95 -4.00 -2.01
C SER A 197 -8.46 -4.86 -3.17
N PHE A 198 -9.71 -5.32 -3.11
CA PHE A 198 -10.33 -6.11 -4.15
C PHE A 198 -10.80 -5.21 -5.30
N ARG A 199 -10.12 -5.29 -6.45
CA ARG A 199 -10.43 -4.53 -7.65
C ARG A 199 -11.25 -5.38 -8.59
N VAL A 200 -12.49 -4.98 -8.83
CA VAL A 200 -13.39 -5.72 -9.71
C VAL A 200 -12.94 -5.59 -11.16
N MET A 201 -12.91 -6.72 -11.87
CA MET A 201 -12.53 -6.81 -13.29
C MET A 201 -13.78 -6.87 -14.17
N PRO A 202 -13.79 -6.20 -15.33
CA PRO A 202 -14.89 -6.30 -16.28
C PRO A 202 -14.93 -7.68 -16.94
N LYS A 203 -15.86 -8.53 -16.51
CA LYS A 203 -16.03 -9.89 -17.03
C LYS A 203 -16.13 -9.90 -18.56
N HIS A 204 -16.93 -8.99 -19.14
CA HIS A 204 -17.14 -8.89 -20.60
C HIS A 204 -15.86 -8.59 -21.39
N ILE A 205 -14.83 -8.02 -20.73
CA ILE A 205 -13.51 -7.77 -21.34
C ILE A 205 -12.60 -8.98 -21.21
N TYR A 206 -12.55 -9.64 -20.04
CA TYR A 206 -11.52 -10.62 -19.71
C TYR A 206 -11.94 -12.07 -19.89
N GLU A 207 -13.25 -12.39 -19.84
CA GLU A 207 -13.73 -13.77 -19.90
C GLU A 207 -13.28 -14.49 -21.17
N GLY A 208 -12.61 -15.63 -20.99
CA GLY A 208 -12.15 -16.49 -22.09
C GLY A 208 -10.97 -15.95 -22.89
N LYS A 209 -10.29 -14.90 -22.42
CA LYS A 209 -9.11 -14.32 -23.08
C LYS A 209 -7.84 -14.64 -22.30
N ASP A 210 -6.77 -15.02 -23.02
CA ASP A 210 -5.44 -15.18 -22.45
C ASP A 210 -4.73 -13.81 -22.24
N SER A 211 -5.16 -12.77 -22.97
CA SER A 211 -4.67 -11.40 -22.86
C SER A 211 -5.65 -10.40 -23.46
N VAL A 212 -5.57 -9.15 -23.02
CA VAL A 212 -6.38 -8.02 -23.52
C VAL A 212 -5.49 -6.99 -24.18
N THR A 213 -6.08 -6.16 -25.03
CA THR A 213 -5.38 -5.02 -25.64
C THR A 213 -5.25 -3.87 -24.64
N GLU A 214 -4.36 -2.91 -24.91
CA GLU A 214 -4.21 -1.70 -24.10
C GLU A 214 -5.54 -0.94 -23.93
N ALA A 215 -6.34 -0.85 -24.98
CA ALA A 215 -7.65 -0.17 -24.94
C ALA A 215 -8.64 -0.90 -24.04
N GLU A 216 -8.66 -2.24 -24.09
CA GLU A 216 -9.52 -3.07 -23.24
C GLU A 216 -9.08 -3.01 -21.78
N ALA A 217 -7.77 -3.00 -21.51
CA ALA A 217 -7.23 -2.88 -20.15
C ALA A 217 -7.52 -1.51 -19.50
N ARG A 218 -7.90 -0.50 -20.28
CA ARG A 218 -8.29 0.82 -19.78
C ARG A 218 -9.77 0.93 -19.39
N VAL A 219 -10.55 -0.13 -19.60
CA VAL A 219 -11.96 -0.18 -19.17
C VAL A 219 -12.00 -0.40 -17.66
N THR A 220 -12.45 0.61 -16.93
CA THR A 220 -12.47 0.65 -15.45
C THR A 220 -13.80 1.23 -14.96
N CYS A 221 -14.13 1.07 -13.68
CA CYS A 221 -15.41 1.50 -13.12
C CYS A 221 -15.30 2.72 -12.19
N GLY A 222 -14.14 3.34 -12.09
CA GLY A 222 -13.91 4.49 -11.22
C GLY A 222 -14.37 5.82 -11.80
N PRO A 223 -14.30 6.92 -11.01
CA PRO A 223 -14.70 8.26 -11.45
C PRO A 223 -13.82 8.82 -12.56
N TYR A 224 -12.64 8.27 -12.76
CA TYR A 224 -11.74 8.64 -13.84
C TYR A 224 -11.36 7.43 -14.68
N MET A 225 -11.02 7.69 -15.93
CA MET A 225 -10.43 6.72 -16.84
C MET A 225 -9.07 7.22 -17.34
N LEU A 226 -8.15 6.29 -17.59
CA LEU A 226 -6.81 6.60 -18.11
C LEU A 226 -6.92 7.09 -19.56
N GLU A 227 -6.62 8.38 -19.78
CA GLU A 227 -6.55 8.99 -21.11
C GLU A 227 -5.23 8.64 -21.80
N SER A 228 -4.11 8.80 -21.10
CA SER A 228 -2.79 8.55 -21.66
C SER A 228 -1.78 8.10 -20.62
N PHE A 229 -0.86 7.24 -21.06
CA PHE A 229 0.34 6.85 -20.33
C PHE A 229 1.57 7.17 -21.19
N ASN A 230 2.41 8.07 -20.71
CA ASN A 230 3.68 8.38 -21.34
C ASN A 230 4.84 7.89 -20.48
N LYS A 231 5.33 6.69 -20.81
CA LYS A 231 6.41 6.04 -20.06
C LYS A 231 7.71 6.84 -20.08
N GLU A 232 8.05 7.51 -21.19
CA GLU A 232 9.30 8.29 -21.31
C GLU A 232 9.24 9.56 -20.45
N ALA A 233 8.08 10.20 -20.37
CA ALA A 233 7.86 11.38 -19.54
C ALA A 233 7.53 11.03 -18.07
N GLY A 234 7.26 9.76 -17.77
CA GLY A 234 6.80 9.32 -16.45
C GLY A 234 5.47 9.97 -16.07
N THR A 235 4.49 10.02 -16.98
CA THR A 235 3.19 10.65 -16.71
C THR A 235 2.02 9.74 -17.04
N LEU A 236 1.04 9.71 -16.13
CA LEU A 236 -0.30 9.18 -16.33
C LEU A 236 -1.28 10.35 -16.35
N THR A 237 -2.21 10.35 -17.30
CA THR A 237 -3.26 11.37 -17.37
C THR A 237 -4.62 10.71 -17.32
N PHE A 238 -5.48 11.20 -16.43
CA PHE A 238 -6.84 10.71 -16.24
C PHE A 238 -7.84 11.81 -16.53
N VAL A 239 -8.96 11.43 -17.13
CA VAL A 239 -10.10 12.29 -17.39
C VAL A 239 -11.35 11.70 -16.74
N PRO A 240 -12.37 12.52 -16.38
CA PRO A 240 -13.60 12.02 -15.81
C PRO A 240 -14.22 10.92 -16.65
N ASN A 241 -14.68 9.86 -16.00
CA ASN A 241 -15.45 8.80 -16.63
C ASN A 241 -16.88 9.31 -16.89
N PRO A 242 -17.31 9.45 -18.15
CA PRO A 242 -18.62 10.03 -18.49
C PRO A 242 -19.81 9.15 -18.06
N TYR A 243 -19.55 7.89 -17.72
CA TYR A 243 -20.55 6.93 -17.27
C TYR A 243 -20.60 6.78 -15.75
N TYR A 244 -19.68 7.43 -15.01
CA TYR A 244 -19.73 7.40 -13.56
C TYR A 244 -20.92 8.20 -13.02
N PRO A 245 -21.67 7.72 -12.01
CA PRO A 245 -22.94 8.35 -11.60
C PRO A 245 -22.80 9.74 -10.96
N LEU A 246 -21.59 10.14 -10.58
CA LEU A 246 -21.29 11.44 -9.97
C LEU A 246 -20.23 12.17 -10.79
N GLU A 247 -20.35 13.49 -10.90
CA GLU A 247 -19.36 14.34 -11.56
C GLU A 247 -18.30 14.79 -10.55
N PRO A 248 -17.00 14.50 -10.77
CA PRO A 248 -15.95 14.94 -9.87
C PRO A 248 -15.66 16.45 -9.99
N ASN A 249 -15.03 17.02 -8.96
CA ASN A 249 -14.68 18.45 -8.94
C ASN A 249 -13.45 18.80 -9.79
N VAL A 250 -12.68 17.80 -10.22
CA VAL A 250 -11.42 17.98 -10.98
C VAL A 250 -11.59 17.46 -12.41
N GLY A 251 -11.35 18.32 -13.40
CA GLY A 251 -11.53 17.98 -14.81
C GLY A 251 -10.40 17.13 -15.40
N LYS A 252 -9.20 17.15 -14.79
CA LYS A 252 -8.06 16.38 -15.25
C LYS A 252 -7.10 16.08 -14.11
N LEU A 253 -6.75 14.81 -13.92
CA LEU A 253 -5.70 14.39 -13.01
C LEU A 253 -4.45 14.03 -13.81
N THR A 254 -3.28 14.42 -13.31
CA THR A 254 -2.00 14.07 -13.90
C THR A 254 -1.06 13.56 -12.81
N ASP A 255 -0.65 12.31 -12.91
CA ASP A 255 0.37 11.74 -12.05
C ASP A 255 1.74 11.84 -12.72
N ARG A 256 2.73 12.31 -11.98
CA ARG A 256 4.11 12.49 -12.46
C ARG A 256 5.09 11.71 -11.61
N LEU A 257 5.88 10.86 -12.28
CA LEU A 257 6.96 10.11 -11.66
C LEU A 257 8.23 10.95 -11.57
N PHE A 258 8.84 10.94 -10.39
CA PHE A 258 10.13 11.58 -10.12
C PHE A 258 11.18 10.53 -9.78
N GLY A 259 12.42 10.78 -10.17
CA GLY A 259 13.52 9.88 -9.86
C GLY A 259 13.97 9.88 -8.40
N ASN A 260 13.59 10.92 -7.65
CA ASN A 260 13.88 11.06 -6.22
C ASN A 260 12.98 12.12 -5.57
N GLU A 261 12.94 12.09 -4.24
CA GLU A 261 12.15 13.01 -3.42
C GLU A 261 12.61 14.47 -3.52
N ASP A 262 13.93 14.74 -3.67
CA ASP A 262 14.46 16.11 -3.79
C ASP A 262 13.81 16.88 -4.94
N THR A 263 13.79 16.26 -6.12
CA THR A 263 13.21 16.89 -7.32
C THR A 263 11.69 16.97 -7.24
N MET A 264 11.04 16.00 -6.60
CA MET A 264 9.60 15.98 -6.39
C MET A 264 9.16 17.11 -5.45
N TYR A 265 9.77 17.24 -4.27
CA TYR A 265 9.42 18.30 -3.32
C TYR A 265 9.81 19.69 -3.81
N LEU A 266 10.87 19.83 -4.62
CA LEU A 266 11.18 21.10 -5.27
C LEU A 266 10.07 21.51 -6.27
N ALA A 267 9.54 20.55 -7.04
CA ALA A 267 8.41 20.80 -7.94
C ALA A 267 7.13 21.18 -7.18
N LEU A 268 6.88 20.54 -6.02
CA LEU A 268 5.77 20.90 -5.15
C LEU A 268 5.90 22.33 -4.59
N GLN A 269 7.08 22.70 -4.10
CA GLN A 269 7.35 24.04 -3.57
C GLN A 269 7.26 25.13 -4.65
N SER A 270 7.61 24.81 -5.91
CA SER A 270 7.47 25.75 -7.05
C SER A 270 6.03 25.88 -7.56
N GLY A 271 5.11 25.03 -7.13
CA GLY A 271 3.74 24.99 -7.62
C GLY A 271 3.55 24.23 -8.94
N ASP A 272 4.55 23.41 -9.35
CA ASP A 272 4.44 22.52 -10.51
C ASP A 272 3.69 21.22 -10.18
N LEU A 273 3.45 20.98 -8.90
CA LEU A 273 2.63 19.92 -8.33
C LEU A 273 1.62 20.50 -7.34
N ASP A 274 0.46 19.88 -7.25
CA ASP A 274 -0.58 20.21 -6.28
C ASP A 274 -0.52 19.33 -5.03
N MET A 275 0.00 18.11 -5.16
CA MET A 275 0.13 17.13 -4.07
C MET A 275 1.27 16.17 -4.36
N THR A 276 1.79 15.53 -3.31
CA THR A 276 2.62 14.34 -3.48
C THR A 276 1.94 13.12 -2.87
N TRP A 277 2.24 11.96 -3.44
CA TRP A 277 1.75 10.69 -2.96
C TRP A 277 2.88 9.67 -2.77
N ALA A 278 2.84 8.98 -1.65
CA ALA A 278 3.70 7.84 -1.37
C ALA A 278 2.87 6.78 -0.63
N TYR A 279 2.86 5.55 -1.14
CA TYR A 279 2.14 4.47 -0.50
C TYR A 279 2.58 4.29 0.95
N SER A 280 1.66 4.52 1.88
CA SER A 280 1.79 4.28 3.32
C SER A 280 2.96 4.96 4.08
N THR A 281 3.89 5.61 3.40
CA THR A 281 5.05 6.24 4.07
C THR A 281 4.90 7.74 4.30
N GLY A 282 4.17 8.44 3.41
CA GLY A 282 4.04 9.90 3.48
C GLY A 282 5.36 10.64 3.24
N VAL A 283 5.44 11.86 3.72
CA VAL A 283 6.62 12.74 3.61
C VAL A 283 7.75 12.24 4.52
N SER A 284 8.92 12.01 3.94
CA SER A 284 10.12 11.63 4.70
C SER A 284 10.52 12.69 5.74
N GLY A 285 10.94 12.26 6.92
CA GLY A 285 11.24 13.16 8.06
C GLY A 285 12.20 14.29 7.73
N SER A 286 13.18 14.05 6.86
CA SER A 286 14.16 15.07 6.42
C SER A 286 13.56 16.26 5.66
N TYR A 287 12.35 16.11 5.10
CA TYR A 287 11.68 17.19 4.33
C TYR A 287 10.55 17.88 5.11
N GLN A 288 10.07 17.30 6.21
CA GLN A 288 8.88 17.79 6.91
C GLN A 288 9.03 19.23 7.35
N ASP A 289 10.15 19.61 7.97
CA ASP A 289 10.38 20.97 8.46
C ASP A 289 10.43 22.00 7.32
N VAL A 290 11.09 21.69 6.21
CA VAL A 290 11.21 22.60 5.09
C VAL A 290 9.89 22.77 4.33
N LEU A 291 9.10 21.71 4.22
CA LEU A 291 7.78 21.77 3.61
C LEU A 291 6.78 22.49 4.52
N ALA A 292 6.83 22.24 5.84
CA ALA A 292 6.00 22.94 6.81
C ALA A 292 6.29 24.45 6.89
N ALA A 293 7.52 24.86 6.58
CA ALA A 293 7.91 26.28 6.51
C ALA A 293 7.52 26.96 5.17
N THR A 294 6.92 26.24 4.23
CA THR A 294 6.51 26.75 2.92
C THR A 294 5.05 27.21 2.97
N ASP A 295 4.79 28.49 3.00
CA ASP A 295 3.44 29.08 3.17
C ASP A 295 2.40 28.63 2.14
N THR A 296 2.83 28.12 0.98
CA THR A 296 1.96 27.63 -0.09
C THR A 296 1.58 26.16 0.07
N LEU A 297 2.04 25.49 1.11
CA LEU A 297 1.79 24.08 1.35
C LEU A 297 1.03 23.86 2.68
N THR A 298 0.31 22.77 2.73
CA THR A 298 -0.34 22.25 3.94
C THR A 298 0.18 20.83 4.18
N LEU A 299 0.60 20.56 5.42
CA LEU A 299 0.94 19.22 5.87
C LEU A 299 -0.18 18.72 6.77
N GLU A 300 -0.64 17.50 6.49
CA GLU A 300 -1.65 16.80 7.27
C GLU A 300 -1.05 15.55 7.89
N ALA A 301 -1.31 15.30 9.16
CA ALA A 301 -0.89 14.09 9.84
C ALA A 301 -2.07 13.12 9.94
N VAL A 302 -1.93 11.95 9.35
CA VAL A 302 -2.78 10.81 9.69
C VAL A 302 -2.25 10.21 10.98
N THR A 303 -3.11 10.06 11.98
CA THR A 303 -2.75 9.64 13.34
C THR A 303 -1.80 8.45 13.36
N ALA A 304 -0.92 8.37 14.36
CA ALA A 304 0.15 7.39 14.49
C ALA A 304 -0.29 5.95 14.16
N ALA A 305 0.03 5.49 12.98
CA ALA A 305 -0.37 4.17 12.48
C ALA A 305 0.83 3.36 11.95
N ASN A 306 2.02 3.94 11.96
CA ASN A 306 3.24 3.32 11.46
C ASN A 306 4.18 2.94 12.62
N ALA A 307 4.87 1.82 12.45
CA ALA A 307 6.06 1.45 13.20
C ALA A 307 7.27 1.45 12.25
N PRO A 308 7.87 2.61 11.94
CA PRO A 308 8.93 2.71 10.93
C PRO A 308 10.17 1.92 11.31
N ALA A 309 10.39 1.74 12.61
CA ALA A 309 11.52 1.02 13.16
C ALA A 309 11.05 -0.04 14.16
N VAL A 310 11.33 -1.29 13.86
CA VAL A 310 11.04 -2.45 14.72
C VAL A 310 12.31 -3.27 14.89
N LEU A 311 12.66 -3.57 16.13
CA LEU A 311 13.68 -4.54 16.49
C LEU A 311 13.02 -5.89 16.72
N ALA A 312 13.19 -6.81 15.78
CA ALA A 312 12.65 -8.16 15.83
C ALA A 312 13.70 -9.17 16.28
N PHE A 313 13.28 -10.16 17.05
CA PHE A 313 14.14 -11.21 17.59
C PHE A 313 13.80 -12.57 16.99
N ASN A 314 14.80 -13.46 16.90
CA ASN A 314 14.56 -14.88 16.70
C ASN A 314 14.18 -15.52 18.04
N ASN A 315 12.90 -15.77 18.26
CA ASN A 315 12.40 -16.30 19.53
C ASN A 315 12.63 -17.82 19.69
N ALA A 316 12.97 -18.52 18.62
CA ALA A 316 13.17 -19.97 18.64
C ALA A 316 14.62 -20.38 18.85
N ASN A 317 15.58 -19.53 18.44
CA ASN A 317 16.96 -19.91 18.38
C ASN A 317 17.91 -18.80 18.87
N GLY A 318 19.09 -19.21 19.35
CA GLY A 318 20.14 -18.28 19.77
C GLY A 318 19.84 -17.56 21.07
N LEU A 319 20.45 -16.37 21.22
CA LEU A 319 20.39 -15.58 22.42
C LEU A 319 18.98 -15.21 22.85
N PHE A 320 18.14 -14.85 21.88
CA PHE A 320 16.78 -14.34 22.10
C PHE A 320 15.69 -15.42 22.20
N ALA A 321 16.06 -16.70 22.20
CA ALA A 321 15.18 -17.77 22.71
C ALA A 321 14.90 -17.59 24.21
N ASP A 322 15.81 -16.94 24.95
CA ASP A 322 15.58 -16.54 26.34
C ASP A 322 14.75 -15.23 26.39
N GLU A 323 13.56 -15.34 26.96
CA GLU A 323 12.63 -14.22 27.14
C GLU A 323 13.22 -13.10 28.01
N ASN A 324 13.98 -13.46 29.06
CA ASN A 324 14.59 -12.46 29.93
C ASN A 324 15.54 -11.53 29.17
N LEU A 325 16.23 -12.04 28.15
CA LEU A 325 17.12 -11.21 27.34
C LEU A 325 16.34 -10.26 26.44
N ARG A 326 15.18 -10.67 25.89
CA ARG A 326 14.29 -9.77 25.15
C ARG A 326 13.74 -8.67 26.06
N LEU A 327 13.30 -9.04 27.26
CA LEU A 327 12.84 -8.09 28.28
C LEU A 327 13.96 -7.15 28.72
N ALA A 328 15.17 -7.65 28.94
CA ALA A 328 16.34 -6.83 29.27
C ALA A 328 16.60 -5.77 28.18
N VAL A 329 16.61 -6.17 26.91
CA VAL A 329 16.78 -5.25 25.78
C VAL A 329 15.65 -4.22 25.76
N SER A 330 14.38 -4.63 25.98
CA SER A 330 13.24 -3.72 25.97
C SER A 330 13.32 -2.61 27.02
N TYR A 331 13.92 -2.89 28.17
CA TYR A 331 14.12 -1.89 29.22
C TYR A 331 15.46 -1.13 29.11
N ALA A 332 16.40 -1.65 28.32
CA ALA A 332 17.71 -0.97 28.13
C ALA A 332 17.63 0.17 27.12
N LEU A 333 16.66 0.15 26.18
CA LEU A 333 16.55 1.12 25.12
C LEU A 333 15.92 2.45 25.59
N ASP A 334 16.47 3.56 25.11
CA ASP A 334 15.92 4.91 25.24
C ASP A 334 15.08 5.26 24.01
N TYR A 335 13.77 5.10 24.13
CA TYR A 335 12.79 5.33 23.06
C TYR A 335 12.63 6.81 22.71
N ASP A 336 12.85 7.73 23.66
CA ASP A 336 12.81 9.16 23.39
C ASP A 336 13.90 9.59 22.40
N SER A 337 15.05 8.92 22.44
CA SER A 337 16.12 9.14 21.46
C SER A 337 15.70 8.74 20.05
N PHE A 338 15.06 7.58 19.87
CA PHE A 338 14.55 7.15 18.54
C PHE A 338 13.53 8.13 18.01
N ARG A 339 12.54 8.48 18.83
CA ARG A 339 11.51 9.45 18.48
C ARG A 339 12.10 10.82 18.11
N THR A 340 13.09 11.30 18.85
CA THR A 340 13.70 12.61 18.64
C THR A 340 14.61 12.66 17.41
N VAL A 341 15.34 11.57 17.13
CA VAL A 341 16.31 11.54 16.03
C VAL A 341 15.63 11.24 14.68
N PHE A 342 14.65 10.34 14.69
CA PHE A 342 14.08 9.79 13.46
C PHE A 342 12.61 10.10 13.24
N GLY A 343 11.87 10.43 14.31
CA GLY A 343 10.44 10.64 14.26
C GLY A 343 10.06 12.03 13.77
N SER A 344 8.83 12.14 13.26
CA SER A 344 8.19 13.42 12.96
C SER A 344 7.83 14.20 14.24
N ALA A 345 7.31 15.41 14.07
CA ALA A 345 6.71 16.18 15.17
C ALA A 345 5.53 15.45 15.85
N TYR A 346 4.97 14.45 15.19
CA TYR A 346 3.84 13.63 15.64
C TYR A 346 4.26 12.26 16.18
N ALA A 347 5.56 11.96 16.18
CA ALA A 347 6.07 10.69 16.67
C ALA A 347 5.81 10.53 18.17
N SER A 348 5.52 9.29 18.59
CA SER A 348 5.22 8.93 19.96
C SER A 348 5.97 7.67 20.41
N ASN A 349 6.12 7.52 21.72
CA ASN A 349 6.69 6.31 22.29
C ASN A 349 5.72 5.13 22.13
N PRO A 350 6.21 3.94 21.77
CA PRO A 350 5.36 2.78 21.60
C PRO A 350 4.97 2.15 22.95
N ASN A 351 4.05 1.20 22.89
CA ASN A 351 3.62 0.41 24.03
C ASN A 351 4.13 -1.04 23.93
N ARG A 352 4.03 -1.78 25.03
CA ARG A 352 4.48 -3.17 25.12
C ARG A 352 3.61 -4.13 24.31
N GLY A 353 2.35 -3.79 24.06
CA GLY A 353 1.42 -4.60 23.26
C GLY A 353 1.64 -4.48 21.76
N PHE A 354 2.56 -3.64 21.33
CA PHE A 354 2.97 -3.47 19.92
C PHE A 354 1.90 -2.89 18.97
N VAL A 355 0.83 -2.31 19.45
CA VAL A 355 -0.28 -1.83 18.60
C VAL A 355 -0.50 -0.34 18.82
N PRO A 356 -0.45 0.49 17.77
CA PRO A 356 -0.78 1.91 17.89
C PRO A 356 -2.28 2.12 18.19
N PRO A 357 -2.64 3.23 18.87
CA PRO A 357 -4.00 3.47 19.35
C PRO A 357 -5.10 3.50 18.28
N VAL A 358 -4.77 3.78 17.03
CA VAL A 358 -5.73 3.81 15.89
C VAL A 358 -6.05 2.43 15.33
N THR A 359 -5.37 1.38 15.77
CA THR A 359 -5.58 0.04 15.23
C THR A 359 -6.85 -0.58 15.82
N VAL A 360 -7.68 -1.18 14.98
CA VAL A 360 -8.86 -1.93 15.44
C VAL A 360 -8.41 -3.09 16.34
N GLY A 361 -9.02 -3.19 17.52
CA GLY A 361 -8.63 -4.15 18.55
C GLY A 361 -7.52 -3.63 19.47
N TYR A 362 -7.14 -2.35 19.39
CA TYR A 362 -6.20 -1.75 20.33
C TYR A 362 -6.64 -1.92 21.77
N LYS A 363 -5.67 -2.27 22.60
CA LYS A 363 -5.75 -2.28 24.05
C LYS A 363 -4.61 -1.48 24.65
N GLU A 364 -4.90 -0.61 25.58
CA GLU A 364 -3.87 0.10 26.31
C GLU A 364 -2.98 -0.87 27.11
N THR A 365 -1.68 -0.81 26.88
CA THR A 365 -0.66 -1.56 27.61
C THR A 365 0.41 -0.60 28.09
N GLU A 366 1.31 -1.05 29.00
CA GLU A 366 2.41 -0.22 29.52
C GLU A 366 3.20 0.40 28.35
N ALA A 367 3.45 1.71 28.41
CA ALA A 367 4.33 2.38 27.47
C ALA A 367 5.77 1.85 27.58
N LEU A 368 6.45 1.74 26.46
CA LEU A 368 7.88 1.43 26.46
C LEU A 368 8.69 2.63 26.95
N GLY A 369 9.62 2.37 27.85
CA GLY A 369 10.50 3.37 28.43
C GLY A 369 11.76 2.74 29.00
N GLN A 370 12.85 3.51 29.08
CA GLN A 370 14.11 3.02 29.60
C GLN A 370 14.02 2.83 31.13
N ASP A 371 14.40 1.64 31.58
CA ASP A 371 14.63 1.32 33.00
C ASP A 371 15.84 0.38 33.15
N LEU A 372 17.03 0.97 33.31
CA LEU A 372 18.26 0.22 33.38
C LEU A 372 18.34 -0.69 34.61
N THR A 373 17.53 -0.43 35.65
CA THR A 373 17.47 -1.29 36.84
C THR A 373 16.71 -2.57 36.52
N LYS A 374 15.55 -2.45 35.87
CA LYS A 374 14.80 -3.61 35.38
C LYS A 374 15.61 -4.38 34.33
N ALA A 375 16.26 -3.67 33.42
CA ALA A 375 17.12 -4.30 32.40
C ALA A 375 18.21 -5.16 33.05
N ALA A 376 18.90 -4.64 34.06
CA ALA A 376 19.92 -5.39 34.78
C ALA A 376 19.35 -6.57 35.56
N GLN A 377 18.12 -6.48 36.10
CA GLN A 377 17.46 -7.60 36.76
C GLN A 377 17.20 -8.74 35.78
N TYR A 378 16.63 -8.44 34.60
CA TYR A 378 16.40 -9.44 33.57
C TYR A 378 17.69 -10.04 33.00
N MET A 379 18.78 -9.25 32.90
CA MET A 379 20.10 -9.81 32.58
C MET A 379 20.54 -10.85 33.61
N ALA A 380 20.34 -10.56 34.91
CA ALA A 380 20.68 -11.49 35.98
C ALA A 380 19.80 -12.74 35.95
N ASP A 381 18.48 -12.60 35.65
CA ASP A 381 17.55 -13.72 35.53
C ASP A 381 17.91 -14.61 34.32
N ALA A 382 18.53 -14.05 33.28
CA ALA A 382 19.11 -14.77 32.14
C ALA A 382 20.52 -15.36 32.42
N GLY A 383 21.07 -15.19 33.64
CA GLY A 383 22.38 -15.72 34.02
C GLY A 383 23.58 -14.81 33.72
N TYR A 384 23.37 -13.56 33.35
CA TYR A 384 24.40 -12.56 33.08
C TYR A 384 24.49 -11.57 34.24
N THR A 385 25.28 -11.90 35.25
CA THR A 385 25.35 -11.15 36.52
C THR A 385 26.56 -10.24 36.64
N GLU A 386 27.61 -10.46 35.86
CA GLU A 386 28.86 -9.72 35.94
C GLU A 386 29.23 -9.09 34.59
N LYS A 387 30.10 -8.09 34.62
CA LYS A 387 30.66 -7.48 33.41
C LYS A 387 32.16 -7.74 33.33
N ASN A 388 32.64 -8.01 32.11
CA ASN A 388 34.07 -8.16 31.85
C ASN A 388 34.81 -6.79 31.91
N ALA A 389 36.13 -6.80 31.65
CA ALA A 389 36.94 -5.60 31.68
C ALA A 389 36.55 -4.53 30.66
N ASP A 390 35.89 -4.94 29.58
CA ASP A 390 35.39 -4.05 28.50
C ASP A 390 33.97 -3.52 28.79
N GLY A 391 33.38 -3.93 29.92
CA GLY A 391 32.05 -3.47 30.36
C GLY A 391 30.88 -4.29 29.83
N PHE A 392 31.11 -5.40 29.12
CA PHE A 392 30.06 -6.28 28.63
C PHE A 392 29.67 -7.36 29.63
N TYR A 393 28.37 -7.63 29.71
CA TYR A 393 27.80 -8.70 30.52
C TYR A 393 28.34 -10.06 30.09
N VAL A 394 28.68 -10.91 31.07
CA VAL A 394 29.12 -12.28 30.85
C VAL A 394 28.31 -13.25 31.70
N ASN A 395 28.14 -14.47 31.19
CA ASN A 395 27.54 -15.58 31.92
C ASN A 395 28.57 -16.25 32.86
N ALA A 396 28.14 -17.29 33.58
CA ALA A 396 28.99 -18.02 34.51
C ALA A 396 30.22 -18.70 33.86
N ASP A 397 30.15 -18.98 32.55
CA ASP A 397 31.25 -19.57 31.78
C ASP A 397 32.18 -18.49 31.19
N GLY A 398 31.92 -17.20 31.45
CA GLY A 398 32.68 -16.06 30.95
C GLY A 398 32.36 -15.68 29.49
N GLU A 399 31.29 -16.21 28.92
CA GLU A 399 30.86 -15.88 27.57
C GLU A 399 30.13 -14.53 27.57
N ILE A 400 30.49 -13.67 26.62
CA ILE A 400 29.90 -12.32 26.49
C ILE A 400 28.48 -12.42 25.96
N CYS A 401 27.56 -11.65 26.55
CA CYS A 401 26.24 -11.41 25.97
C CYS A 401 26.39 -10.60 24.68
N ALA A 402 26.35 -11.28 23.53
CA ALA A 402 26.58 -10.71 22.21
C ALA A 402 25.63 -11.28 21.17
N PHE A 403 25.20 -10.44 20.23
CA PHE A 403 24.36 -10.89 19.10
C PHE A 403 24.64 -10.10 17.84
N THR A 404 24.20 -10.66 16.71
CA THR A 404 24.24 -10.02 15.40
C THR A 404 22.91 -9.31 15.14
N LEU A 405 22.97 -7.99 14.84
CA LEU A 405 21.84 -7.19 14.39
C LEU A 405 21.91 -6.99 12.88
N THR A 406 20.98 -7.58 12.17
CA THR A 406 20.92 -7.55 10.71
C THR A 406 20.04 -6.39 10.23
N CYS A 407 20.51 -5.61 9.24
CA CYS A 407 19.73 -4.55 8.61
C CYS A 407 19.95 -4.50 7.09
N ASN A 408 18.97 -3.92 6.37
CA ASN A 408 19.02 -3.77 4.92
C ASN A 408 19.83 -2.52 4.54
N ALA A 409 20.92 -2.69 3.81
CA ALA A 409 21.80 -1.61 3.35
C ALA A 409 21.11 -0.62 2.39
N GLY A 410 20.10 -1.07 1.65
CA GLY A 410 19.32 -0.24 0.73
C GLY A 410 18.33 0.71 1.43
N LYS A 411 18.19 0.57 2.77
CA LYS A 411 17.32 1.41 3.60
C LYS A 411 18.16 2.19 4.60
N GLU A 412 18.58 3.41 4.25
CA GLU A 412 19.46 4.24 5.08
C GLU A 412 18.91 4.44 6.51
N ALA A 413 17.60 4.68 6.63
CA ALA A 413 16.97 4.81 7.94
C ALA A 413 17.12 3.55 8.81
N HIS A 414 16.99 2.35 8.23
CA HIS A 414 17.18 1.09 8.98
C HIS A 414 18.59 0.92 9.49
N VAL A 415 19.60 1.37 8.73
CA VAL A 415 21.00 1.39 9.18
C VAL A 415 21.16 2.34 10.37
N GLY A 416 20.57 3.55 10.29
CA GLY A 416 20.58 4.51 11.40
C GLY A 416 19.91 3.97 12.67
N TYR A 417 18.77 3.28 12.54
CA TYR A 417 18.12 2.63 13.69
C TYR A 417 19.02 1.55 14.32
N ALA A 418 19.64 0.72 13.49
CA ALA A 418 20.55 -0.33 13.95
C ALA A 418 21.78 0.24 14.68
N GLU A 419 22.34 1.34 14.18
CA GLU A 419 23.47 2.03 14.82
C GLU A 419 23.10 2.62 16.19
N LEU A 420 21.89 3.19 16.32
CA LEU A 420 21.42 3.72 17.59
C LEU A 420 21.11 2.59 18.59
N VAL A 421 20.47 1.50 18.16
CA VAL A 421 20.29 0.28 18.98
C VAL A 421 21.64 -0.23 19.49
N LYS A 422 22.61 -0.40 18.60
CA LYS A 422 23.96 -0.83 18.94
C LYS A 422 24.57 0.09 20.01
N THR A 423 24.54 1.39 19.77
CA THR A 423 25.14 2.38 20.67
C THR A 423 24.55 2.29 22.08
N GLN A 424 23.23 2.21 22.19
CA GLN A 424 22.56 2.15 23.51
C GLN A 424 22.81 0.82 24.24
N LEU A 425 22.73 -0.30 23.52
CA LEU A 425 22.92 -1.63 24.11
C LEU A 425 24.37 -1.85 24.52
N GLU A 426 25.36 -1.36 23.77
CA GLU A 426 26.77 -1.44 24.16
C GLU A 426 27.08 -0.56 25.38
N GLN A 427 26.44 0.61 25.48
CA GLN A 427 26.52 1.44 26.71
C GLN A 427 25.94 0.72 27.95
N PHE A 428 24.86 -0.04 27.74
CA PHE A 428 24.27 -0.86 28.79
C PHE A 428 25.15 -2.08 29.14
N GLY A 429 25.88 -2.63 28.16
CA GLY A 429 26.77 -3.77 28.31
C GLY A 429 26.40 -5.02 27.53
N ILE A 430 25.57 -4.92 26.51
CA ILE A 430 25.30 -6.00 25.55
C ILE A 430 26.08 -5.69 24.27
N GLN A 431 26.91 -6.62 23.81
CA GLN A 431 27.69 -6.44 22.59
C GLN A 431 26.83 -6.66 21.35
N VAL A 432 26.88 -5.71 20.40
CA VAL A 432 26.11 -5.79 19.15
C VAL A 432 27.03 -5.76 17.93
N VAL A 433 26.94 -6.80 17.11
CA VAL A 433 27.63 -6.89 15.82
C VAL A 433 26.65 -6.47 14.73
N LEU A 434 26.90 -5.34 14.07
CA LEU A 434 26.05 -4.93 12.92
C LEU A 434 26.39 -5.73 11.69
N GLU A 435 25.37 -6.26 11.04
CA GLU A 435 25.45 -6.92 9.75
C GLU A 435 24.55 -6.20 8.76
N THR A 436 25.16 -5.42 7.88
CA THR A 436 24.44 -4.65 6.86
C THR A 436 24.48 -5.40 5.54
N LEU A 437 23.33 -5.82 5.02
CA LEU A 437 23.18 -6.69 3.86
C LEU A 437 22.43 -6.01 2.73
N ASP A 438 22.69 -6.40 1.47
CA ASP A 438 21.83 -6.08 0.37
C ASP A 438 20.43 -6.71 0.54
N ALA A 439 19.43 -6.26 -0.23
CA ALA A 439 18.05 -6.66 -0.07
C ALA A 439 17.82 -8.17 -0.17
N ASP A 440 18.47 -8.85 -1.12
CA ASP A 440 18.30 -10.29 -1.33
C ASP A 440 18.91 -11.09 -0.19
N SER A 441 20.12 -10.72 0.22
CA SER A 441 20.83 -11.35 1.36
C SER A 441 20.08 -11.09 2.67
N TYR A 442 19.55 -9.89 2.86
CA TYR A 442 18.72 -9.54 4.03
C TYR A 442 17.46 -10.41 4.06
N ASN A 443 16.71 -10.47 2.95
CA ASN A 443 15.49 -11.26 2.84
C ASN A 443 15.76 -12.76 3.06
N ALA A 444 16.85 -13.28 2.53
CA ALA A 444 17.23 -14.68 2.72
C ALA A 444 17.48 -15.07 4.19
N LYS A 445 17.93 -14.11 5.02
CA LYS A 445 18.15 -14.31 6.45
C LYS A 445 16.92 -14.11 7.32
N THR A 446 16.01 -13.24 6.89
CA THR A 446 14.96 -12.66 7.73
C THR A 446 13.55 -13.05 7.31
N SER A 447 13.37 -13.66 6.14
CA SER A 447 12.06 -14.05 5.61
C SER A 447 11.93 -15.55 5.45
N ASN A 448 10.78 -16.07 5.86
CA ASN A 448 10.41 -17.48 5.69
C ASN A 448 9.63 -17.71 4.39
N LYS A 449 10.08 -17.12 3.29
CA LYS A 449 9.31 -16.94 2.05
C LYS A 449 8.98 -18.26 1.30
N PHE A 450 9.54 -19.39 1.70
CA PHE A 450 9.47 -20.61 0.89
C PHE A 450 9.31 -21.91 1.71
N SER A 451 8.47 -21.93 2.72
CA SER A 451 8.15 -23.15 3.51
C SER A 451 9.34 -23.87 4.18
N GLU A 452 10.56 -23.40 3.96
CA GLU A 452 11.74 -23.87 4.65
C GLU A 452 12.02 -22.94 5.81
N ASN A 453 11.86 -23.41 7.03
CA ASN A 453 12.14 -22.68 8.26
C ASN A 453 13.63 -22.37 8.41
N ASN A 454 14.14 -21.43 7.61
CA ASN A 454 15.55 -21.10 7.49
C ASN A 454 15.88 -19.66 7.89
N ILE A 455 15.05 -19.02 8.74
CA ILE A 455 15.40 -17.75 9.36
C ILE A 455 16.63 -17.94 10.22
N THR A 456 17.71 -17.26 9.83
CA THR A 456 19.04 -17.40 10.49
C THR A 456 19.47 -16.10 11.18
N MET A 457 18.65 -15.05 11.18
CA MET A 457 18.91 -13.85 11.96
C MET A 457 18.86 -14.17 13.45
N GLU A 458 19.66 -13.45 14.26
CA GLU A 458 19.49 -13.40 15.72
C GLU A 458 18.54 -12.26 16.08
N ALA A 459 18.78 -11.07 15.50
CA ALA A 459 17.86 -9.93 15.52
C ALA A 459 17.94 -9.15 14.21
N ALA A 460 16.87 -8.44 13.85
CA ALA A 460 16.86 -7.62 12.65
C ALA A 460 16.01 -6.34 12.81
N ILE A 461 16.33 -5.33 12.01
CA ILE A 461 15.52 -4.11 11.90
C ILE A 461 14.51 -4.27 10.77
N TYR A 462 13.24 -4.07 11.11
CA TYR A 462 12.10 -4.01 10.18
C TYR A 462 11.39 -2.67 10.26
N GLY A 463 10.41 -2.47 9.38
CA GLY A 463 9.43 -1.40 9.46
C GLY A 463 8.04 -1.93 9.11
N TYR A 464 7.02 -1.42 9.79
CA TYR A 464 5.62 -1.68 9.50
C TYR A 464 4.91 -0.38 9.21
N THR A 465 4.11 -0.36 8.15
CA THR A 465 3.35 0.80 7.70
C THR A 465 1.90 0.72 8.19
N ALA A 466 1.14 1.81 8.03
CA ALA A 466 -0.27 1.88 8.39
C ALA A 466 -1.09 0.72 7.82
N ALA A 467 -0.89 0.39 6.54
CA ALA A 467 -1.56 -0.73 5.88
C ALA A 467 -1.25 -2.10 6.54
N GLY A 468 -0.05 -2.24 7.11
CA GLY A 468 0.34 -3.43 7.86
C GLY A 468 -0.21 -3.49 9.29
N MET A 469 -0.66 -2.36 9.83
CA MET A 469 -1.15 -2.23 11.21
C MET A 469 -2.69 -2.25 11.31
N GLY A 470 -3.40 -2.23 10.19
CA GLY A 470 -4.86 -2.32 10.16
C GLY A 470 -5.40 -3.70 10.54
N MET A 471 -6.74 -3.82 10.65
CA MET A 471 -7.42 -5.07 11.01
C MET A 471 -7.04 -6.22 10.06
N LYS A 472 -6.78 -5.92 8.78
CA LYS A 472 -6.39 -6.90 7.75
C LYS A 472 -5.12 -7.66 8.11
N ASN A 473 -4.09 -6.91 8.42
CA ASN A 473 -2.79 -7.48 8.72
C ASN A 473 -2.56 -7.60 10.21
N GLY A 474 -3.19 -6.81 11.01
CA GLY A 474 -3.23 -6.81 12.44
C GLY A 474 -2.08 -7.52 13.15
N LEU A 475 -2.28 -7.82 14.37
CA LEU A 475 -1.29 -8.53 15.18
C LEU A 475 -0.94 -9.92 14.61
N ALA A 476 -1.90 -10.60 14.00
CA ALA A 476 -1.70 -11.96 13.49
C ALA A 476 -0.69 -12.06 12.34
N SER A 477 -0.48 -11.00 11.53
CA SER A 477 0.47 -11.05 10.42
C SER A 477 1.93 -10.84 10.85
N ILE A 478 2.14 -10.26 12.00
CA ILE A 478 3.48 -10.00 12.55
C ILE A 478 4.05 -11.29 13.16
N TYR A 479 3.18 -12.22 13.53
CA TYR A 479 3.52 -13.44 14.25
C TYR A 479 3.30 -14.64 13.39
N VAL A 480 4.37 -15.23 13.07
CA VAL A 480 4.33 -16.41 12.27
C VAL A 480 4.86 -17.53 13.10
N ASP A 481 3.99 -18.49 13.34
CA ASP A 481 4.48 -19.82 13.64
C ASP A 481 5.39 -20.21 12.47
N GLY A 482 6.47 -20.86 12.63
CA GLY A 482 7.43 -21.15 11.57
C GLY A 482 6.86 -21.85 10.32
N THR A 483 5.55 -21.98 10.20
CA THR A 483 4.86 -22.61 9.05
C THR A 483 4.34 -21.58 8.05
N HIS A 484 4.27 -20.29 8.43
CA HIS A 484 3.70 -19.25 7.58
C HIS A 484 4.79 -18.46 6.83
N PRO A 485 4.72 -18.33 5.49
CA PRO A 485 5.75 -17.67 4.68
C PRO A 485 5.67 -16.14 4.75
N VAL A 486 5.63 -15.55 5.94
CA VAL A 486 5.47 -14.10 6.08
C VAL A 486 6.78 -13.42 6.40
N GLN A 487 6.92 -12.22 5.87
CA GLN A 487 8.02 -11.30 6.15
C GLN A 487 8.19 -11.10 7.65
N GLY A 488 9.40 -11.26 8.13
CA GLY A 488 9.77 -10.90 9.48
C GLY A 488 9.31 -11.85 10.57
N GLY A 489 9.16 -13.12 10.29
CA GLY A 489 8.79 -14.12 11.28
C GLY A 489 9.74 -14.11 12.47
N CYS A 490 9.22 -13.72 13.66
CA CYS A 490 9.97 -13.75 14.91
C CYS A 490 10.16 -15.17 15.44
N GLN A 491 9.70 -16.21 14.74
CA GLN A 491 9.82 -17.61 15.12
C GLN A 491 9.20 -17.91 16.49
N VAL A 492 7.97 -17.46 16.70
CA VAL A 492 7.21 -17.73 17.94
C VAL A 492 6.44 -19.03 17.77
N PHE A 493 6.83 -20.07 18.55
CA PHE A 493 6.20 -21.40 18.56
C PHE A 493 5.46 -21.69 19.88
N ASP A 494 5.01 -20.67 20.58
CA ASP A 494 4.34 -20.78 21.86
C ASP A 494 2.89 -21.26 21.70
N GLU A 495 2.47 -22.27 22.52
CA GLU A 495 1.12 -22.86 22.42
C GLU A 495 0.02 -21.89 22.87
N GLU A 496 0.25 -21.04 23.87
CA GLU A 496 -0.69 -20.03 24.32
C GLU A 496 -0.91 -18.97 23.23
N PHE A 497 0.19 -18.50 22.62
CA PHE A 497 0.17 -17.59 21.50
C PHE A 497 -0.67 -18.16 20.33
N GLN A 498 -0.45 -19.42 19.95
CA GLN A 498 -1.20 -20.08 18.87
C GLN A 498 -2.68 -20.20 19.20
N ALA A 499 -3.03 -20.51 20.45
CA ALA A 499 -4.42 -20.59 20.89
C ALA A 499 -5.13 -19.23 20.82
N ILE A 500 -4.43 -18.13 21.15
CA ILE A 500 -4.96 -16.76 21.02
C ILE A 500 -5.17 -16.41 19.55
N LEU A 501 -4.21 -16.72 18.67
CA LEU A 501 -4.33 -16.48 17.23
C LEU A 501 -5.51 -17.26 16.62
N SER A 502 -5.70 -18.52 17.01
CA SER A 502 -6.84 -19.33 16.58
C SER A 502 -8.15 -18.70 17.02
N THR A 503 -8.26 -18.31 18.30
CA THR A 503 -9.44 -17.63 18.84
C THR A 503 -9.75 -16.33 18.09
N MET A 504 -8.73 -15.56 17.75
CA MET A 504 -8.87 -14.32 16.98
C MET A 504 -9.32 -14.61 15.53
N GLY A 505 -8.78 -15.67 14.92
CA GLY A 505 -9.16 -16.11 13.57
C GLY A 505 -10.57 -16.66 13.47
N GLU A 506 -11.09 -17.27 14.55
CA GLU A 506 -12.43 -17.85 14.65
C GLU A 506 -13.50 -16.87 15.13
N ALA A 507 -13.14 -15.62 15.44
CA ALA A 507 -14.05 -14.60 15.94
C ALA A 507 -15.19 -14.34 14.93
N LYS A 508 -16.42 -14.32 15.45
CA LYS A 508 -17.65 -14.10 14.67
C LYS A 508 -18.17 -12.67 14.76
N THR A 509 -17.68 -11.92 15.74
CA THR A 509 -18.05 -10.52 15.94
C THR A 509 -16.78 -9.68 16.17
N VAL A 510 -16.91 -8.38 15.96
CA VAL A 510 -15.82 -7.42 16.21
C VAL A 510 -15.42 -7.43 17.69
N GLU A 511 -16.40 -7.65 18.61
CA GLU A 511 -16.16 -7.73 20.04
C GLU A 511 -15.32 -8.96 20.40
N GLU A 512 -15.62 -10.13 19.83
CA GLU A 512 -14.83 -11.35 20.03
C GLU A 512 -13.41 -11.17 19.49
N TYR A 513 -13.26 -10.59 18.28
CA TYR A 513 -11.97 -10.27 17.69
C TYR A 513 -11.17 -9.32 18.58
N THR A 514 -11.79 -8.22 19.03
CA THR A 514 -11.16 -7.21 19.88
C THR A 514 -10.72 -7.81 21.23
N ALA A 515 -11.52 -8.69 21.82
CA ALA A 515 -11.16 -9.38 23.05
C ALA A 515 -9.93 -10.30 22.86
N ALA A 516 -9.90 -11.07 21.78
CA ALA A 516 -8.76 -11.92 21.43
C ALA A 516 -7.50 -11.09 21.09
N ALA A 517 -7.67 -10.01 20.32
CA ALA A 517 -6.59 -9.06 20.03
C ALA A 517 -6.04 -8.42 21.31
N GLY A 518 -6.89 -8.11 22.28
CA GLY A 518 -6.47 -7.64 23.60
C GLY A 518 -5.66 -8.67 24.38
N SER A 519 -6.04 -9.93 24.31
CA SER A 519 -5.26 -11.03 24.93
C SER A 519 -3.90 -11.20 24.26
N LEU A 520 -3.84 -11.03 22.95
CA LEU A 520 -2.60 -11.09 22.19
C LEU A 520 -1.65 -9.94 22.57
N GLN A 521 -2.17 -8.73 22.77
CA GLN A 521 -1.40 -7.58 23.25
C GLN A 521 -0.86 -7.79 24.68
N ASP A 522 -1.64 -8.44 25.57
CA ASP A 522 -1.14 -8.83 26.89
C ASP A 522 -0.01 -9.84 26.80
N TRP A 523 -0.16 -10.87 25.96
CA TRP A 523 0.89 -11.86 25.72
C TRP A 523 2.18 -11.17 25.22
N TYR A 524 2.03 -10.23 24.31
CA TYR A 524 3.14 -9.42 23.79
C TYR A 524 3.86 -8.62 24.83
N ALA A 525 3.08 -7.92 25.64
CA ALA A 525 3.61 -7.11 26.72
C ALA A 525 4.42 -7.94 27.73
N ALA A 526 4.02 -9.20 27.90
CA ALA A 526 4.71 -10.14 28.78
C ALA A 526 6.00 -10.71 28.15
N HIS A 527 5.98 -11.08 26.86
CA HIS A 527 7.03 -11.89 26.22
C HIS A 527 7.95 -11.13 25.27
N MET A 528 7.57 -9.90 24.86
CA MET A 528 8.36 -9.00 24.00
C MET A 528 9.03 -9.70 22.81
N PRO A 529 8.29 -10.36 21.92
CA PRO A 529 8.87 -11.09 20.79
C PRO A 529 9.52 -10.17 19.75
N LEU A 530 9.12 -8.89 19.76
CA LEU A 530 9.72 -7.79 19.02
C LEU A 530 9.41 -6.47 19.73
N ILE A 531 10.07 -5.40 19.32
CA ILE A 531 9.97 -4.08 19.95
C ILE A 531 9.77 -3.03 18.85
N ALA A 532 8.69 -2.26 18.89
CA ALA A 532 8.63 -1.02 18.12
C ALA A 532 9.54 0.01 18.77
N LEU A 533 10.40 0.68 18.01
CA LEU A 533 11.32 1.68 18.54
C LEU A 533 10.66 3.04 18.67
N TYR A 534 9.69 3.36 17.82
CA TYR A 534 8.78 4.50 17.93
C TYR A 534 7.55 4.28 17.03
N TRP A 535 6.48 4.98 17.34
CA TRP A 535 5.32 5.14 16.45
C TRP A 535 5.45 6.45 15.69
N ASP A 536 4.97 6.50 14.47
CA ASP A 536 4.89 7.75 13.72
C ASP A 536 3.58 7.88 12.96
N SER A 537 3.24 9.11 12.63
CA SER A 537 2.12 9.44 11.76
C SER A 537 2.58 9.44 10.31
N GLN A 538 1.69 9.08 9.41
CA GLN A 538 1.88 9.36 8.00
C GLN A 538 1.64 10.85 7.76
N ILE A 539 2.64 11.56 7.24
CA ILE A 539 2.54 12.97 6.91
C ILE A 539 2.23 13.11 5.43
N LEU A 540 1.10 13.73 5.13
CA LEU A 540 0.64 14.01 3.77
C LEU A 540 0.88 15.47 3.46
N VAL A 541 1.15 15.83 2.20
CA VAL A 541 1.41 17.22 1.80
C VAL A 541 0.69 17.56 0.51
N HIS A 542 0.05 18.73 0.51
CA HIS A 542 -0.63 19.27 -0.66
C HIS A 542 -0.51 20.80 -0.72
N SER A 543 -0.85 21.38 -1.86
CA SER A 543 -0.95 22.82 -2.04
C SER A 543 -2.01 23.43 -1.11
N ALA A 544 -1.67 24.51 -0.42
CA ALA A 544 -2.59 25.27 0.43
C ALA A 544 -3.73 25.96 -0.35
N ALA A 545 -3.68 25.94 -1.70
CA ALA A 545 -4.75 26.44 -2.55
C ALA A 545 -6.01 25.57 -2.54
N TYR A 546 -5.91 24.34 -2.00
CA TYR A 546 -7.02 23.39 -1.94
C TYR A 546 -7.34 22.99 -0.50
N GLU A 547 -8.58 22.54 -0.29
CA GLU A 547 -9.09 22.05 0.99
C GLU A 547 -10.14 20.96 0.79
N ASN A 548 -10.65 20.36 1.89
CA ASN A 548 -11.68 19.33 1.90
C ASN A 548 -11.26 18.00 1.24
N PHE A 549 -10.00 17.62 1.40
CA PHE A 549 -9.54 16.28 1.05
C PHE A 549 -10.22 15.24 1.95
N THR A 550 -10.47 14.06 1.38
CA THR A 550 -10.88 12.88 2.14
C THR A 550 -9.64 12.00 2.36
N VAL A 551 -9.42 11.56 3.59
CA VAL A 551 -8.29 10.70 3.93
C VAL A 551 -8.72 9.24 3.91
N ASP A 552 -8.14 8.46 2.99
CA ASP A 552 -8.24 7.00 2.94
C ASP A 552 -7.10 6.38 3.75
N ALA A 553 -7.38 5.34 4.54
CA ALA A 553 -6.38 4.68 5.39
C ALA A 553 -5.25 4.00 4.59
N VAL A 554 -5.47 3.68 3.32
CA VAL A 554 -4.52 3.00 2.42
C VAL A 554 -3.87 3.99 1.46
N PHE A 555 -4.69 4.82 0.80
CA PHE A 555 -4.26 5.70 -0.29
C PHE A 555 -4.00 7.16 0.14
N GLY A 556 -4.22 7.48 1.42
CA GLY A 556 -4.06 8.85 1.92
C GLY A 556 -5.02 9.81 1.19
N LEU A 557 -4.49 10.93 0.68
CA LEU A 557 -5.30 11.95 -0.02
C LEU A 557 -5.64 11.59 -1.47
N ASN A 558 -4.90 10.67 -2.11
CA ASN A 558 -5.13 10.27 -3.51
C ASN A 558 -6.11 9.11 -3.59
N ASN A 559 -7.38 9.39 -3.45
CA ASN A 559 -8.46 8.41 -3.47
C ASN A 559 -9.71 8.95 -4.16
N ALA A 560 -10.61 8.05 -4.57
CA ALA A 560 -11.82 8.40 -5.32
C ALA A 560 -12.67 9.46 -4.62
N ASN A 561 -12.81 9.41 -3.29
CA ASN A 561 -13.66 10.32 -2.53
C ASN A 561 -13.11 11.75 -2.48
N THR A 562 -11.80 11.93 -2.49
CA THR A 562 -11.16 13.25 -2.54
C THR A 562 -11.63 14.04 -3.75
N TRP A 563 -11.79 13.41 -4.90
CA TRP A 563 -12.13 14.10 -6.13
C TRP A 563 -13.55 14.65 -6.19
N PHE A 564 -14.42 14.22 -5.25
CA PHE A 564 -15.77 14.76 -5.06
C PHE A 564 -15.84 15.78 -3.92
N SER A 565 -14.91 15.73 -2.97
CA SER A 565 -14.92 16.62 -1.79
C SER A 565 -14.00 17.83 -1.92
N ILE A 566 -12.90 17.73 -2.69
CA ILE A 566 -11.89 18.78 -2.83
C ILE A 566 -12.48 20.08 -3.39
N THR A 567 -12.03 21.20 -2.85
CA THR A 567 -12.39 22.56 -3.33
C THR A 567 -11.16 23.44 -3.43
N ALA A 568 -11.17 24.36 -4.38
CA ALA A 568 -10.22 25.47 -4.41
C ALA A 568 -10.63 26.53 -3.38
N LYS A 569 -9.64 27.13 -2.69
CA LYS A 569 -9.86 28.22 -1.72
C LYS A 569 -10.03 29.55 -2.38
#